data_b05ba96394b815ca9515b2c1dc838eea
#
_entry.id   b05ba96394b815ca9515b2c1dc838eea
#
_cell.length_a   1.000
_cell.length_b   1.000
_cell.length_c   1.000
_cell.angle_alpha   90.00
_cell.angle_beta   90.00
_cell.angle_gamma   90.00
#
_symmetry.space_group_name_H-M   'P 1'
#
loop_
_entity.id
_entity.type
_entity.pdbx_description
1 polymer ?
#
loop_
_entity_poly.entity_id
_entity_poly.type
_entity_poly.pdbx_seq_one_letter_code
_entity_poly.pdbx_strand_id
1 'polypeptide(L)'
;LRKAGYYTVLSGKNHMFGNKDRAFDRITGGGGPGKEKDWVDHVKERPKDKPFFFWFAASDAHRGWGISDDAPKYEPKDIVIPPYMVDTEETRKDLTGYYHEVSRFDHFIGLVTAELKKQGILENTMIVVAADNGRPFPRCKSRLYDSGIKTPWVVHYPKLIKEPSITQSLVSVIDLSATCLELAGVKRPAFIQGRSFLPILEDPKAQVREVVFAEHNWHVYKNH
;
A
#
# COMPACT_ATOMS: atom_id res chain seq x y z
N LEU A 1 -14.69 -5.05 10.17
CA LEU A 1 -15.34 -5.22 8.87
C LEU A 1 -16.01 -6.60 8.74
N ARG A 2 -15.31 -7.73 9.00
CA ARG A 2 -15.89 -9.08 8.92
C ARG A 2 -17.20 -9.23 9.71
N LYS A 3 -17.23 -8.75 10.96
CA LYS A 3 -18.46 -8.74 11.78
C LYS A 3 -19.58 -7.86 11.23
N ALA A 4 -19.25 -6.93 10.33
CA ALA A 4 -20.21 -6.08 9.64
C ALA A 4 -20.63 -6.65 8.28
N GLY A 5 -20.36 -7.93 8.01
CA GLY A 5 -20.80 -8.62 6.81
C GLY A 5 -19.87 -8.53 5.60
N TYR A 6 -18.71 -7.89 5.73
CA TYR A 6 -17.72 -7.85 4.67
C TYR A 6 -17.04 -9.20 4.49
N TYR A 7 -16.84 -9.61 3.25
CA TYR A 7 -15.92 -10.68 2.90
C TYR A 7 -14.49 -10.13 2.94
N THR A 8 -13.61 -10.77 3.71
CA THR A 8 -12.30 -10.20 4.04
C THR A 8 -11.17 -11.14 3.62
N VAL A 9 -10.19 -10.63 2.89
CA VAL A 9 -9.03 -11.37 2.40
C VAL A 9 -7.74 -10.67 2.81
N LEU A 10 -6.77 -11.46 3.28
CA LEU A 10 -5.38 -11.07 3.44
C LEU A 10 -4.55 -11.93 2.49
N SER A 11 -3.86 -11.30 1.56
CA SER A 11 -2.97 -12.00 0.62
C SER A 11 -1.59 -11.34 0.59
N GLY A 12 -0.56 -12.13 0.81
CA GLY A 12 0.83 -11.70 0.75
C GLY A 12 1.48 -11.48 2.10
N LYS A 13 2.48 -10.60 2.11
CA LYS A 13 3.32 -10.31 3.28
C LYS A 13 2.50 -9.70 4.41
N ASN A 14 2.63 -10.27 5.59
CA ASN A 14 2.04 -9.69 6.80
C ASN A 14 2.90 -9.98 8.02
N HIS A 15 2.87 -9.09 9.00
CA HIS A 15 3.48 -9.25 10.31
C HIS A 15 2.43 -9.30 11.43
N MET A 16 1.24 -9.80 11.11
CA MET A 16 0.17 -9.95 12.10
C MET A 16 0.42 -11.19 12.95
N PHE A 17 0.67 -10.98 14.22
CA PHE A 17 0.81 -12.04 15.21
C PHE A 17 -0.56 -12.41 15.81
N GLY A 18 -0.79 -13.72 16.04
CA GLY A 18 -2.00 -14.19 16.70
C GLY A 18 -3.24 -14.21 15.77
N ASN A 19 -4.33 -13.79 16.24
CA ASN A 19 -5.72 -13.98 15.76
C ASN A 19 -6.09 -13.47 14.33
N LYS A 20 -5.20 -13.52 13.34
CA LYS A 20 -5.50 -13.12 11.96
C LYS A 20 -6.71 -13.88 11.38
N ASP A 21 -6.86 -15.15 11.75
CA ASP A 21 -7.99 -15.99 11.32
C ASP A 21 -9.36 -15.49 11.84
N ARG A 22 -9.36 -14.64 12.87
CA ARG A 22 -10.57 -13.95 13.34
C ARG A 22 -10.89 -12.69 12.54
N ALA A 23 -9.89 -12.13 11.86
CA ALA A 23 -10.04 -10.88 11.11
C ALA A 23 -10.38 -11.12 9.64
N PHE A 24 -9.91 -12.25 9.06
CA PHE A 24 -10.05 -12.53 7.64
C PHE A 24 -10.77 -13.86 7.41
N ASP A 25 -11.60 -13.90 6.35
CA ASP A 25 -12.27 -15.11 5.87
C ASP A 25 -11.30 -15.99 5.07
N ARG A 26 -10.37 -15.36 4.35
CA ARG A 26 -9.34 -16.06 3.57
C ARG A 26 -7.99 -15.40 3.81
N ILE A 27 -6.99 -16.23 4.03
CA ILE A 27 -5.60 -15.82 4.17
C ILE A 27 -4.79 -16.66 3.19
N THR A 28 -4.08 -15.99 2.27
CA THR A 28 -3.12 -16.65 1.39
C THR A 28 -1.74 -16.15 1.73
N GLY A 29 -0.81 -17.09 1.83
CA GLY A 29 0.57 -16.80 2.06
C GLY A 29 1.17 -16.21 0.80
N GLY A 30 2.22 -15.52 0.96
CA GLY A 30 3.06 -15.13 -0.13
C GLY A 30 3.81 -13.88 0.24
N GLY A 31 5.03 -13.99 0.32
CA GLY A 31 6.00 -12.98 0.21
C GLY A 31 6.80 -13.33 -0.99
N GLY A 32 7.26 -12.35 -1.67
CA GLY A 32 8.15 -12.50 -2.78
C GLY A 32 7.49 -12.47 -4.13
N PRO A 33 8.32 -12.31 -5.14
CA PRO A 33 7.89 -12.05 -6.52
C PRO A 33 6.88 -13.09 -7.03
N GLY A 34 5.79 -12.63 -7.59
CA GLY A 34 4.82 -13.46 -8.30
C GLY A 34 3.70 -14.08 -7.45
N LYS A 35 3.63 -13.80 -6.17
CA LYS A 35 2.49 -14.19 -5.33
C LYS A 35 1.30 -13.24 -5.51
N GLU A 36 1.55 -12.06 -5.98
CA GLU A 36 0.57 -11.05 -6.37
C GLU A 36 -0.38 -11.56 -7.47
N LYS A 37 0.00 -12.60 -8.19
CA LYS A 37 -0.84 -13.25 -9.23
C LYS A 37 -2.18 -13.76 -8.68
N ASP A 38 -2.24 -14.15 -7.43
CA ASP A 38 -3.45 -14.62 -6.76
C ASP A 38 -4.48 -13.50 -6.52
N TRP A 39 -4.07 -12.24 -6.57
CA TRP A 39 -4.94 -11.10 -6.23
C TRP A 39 -6.16 -10.99 -7.14
N VAL A 40 -5.96 -11.19 -8.43
CA VAL A 40 -7.06 -11.16 -9.41
C VAL A 40 -8.06 -12.27 -9.15
N ASP A 41 -7.58 -13.46 -8.76
CA ASP A 41 -8.46 -14.60 -8.47
C ASP A 41 -9.27 -14.36 -7.19
N HIS A 42 -8.71 -13.71 -6.17
CA HIS A 42 -9.51 -13.27 -5.01
C HIS A 42 -10.66 -12.34 -5.40
N VAL A 43 -10.42 -11.43 -6.36
CA VAL A 43 -11.50 -10.56 -6.88
C VAL A 43 -12.55 -11.36 -7.64
N LYS A 44 -12.15 -12.35 -8.44
CA LYS A 44 -13.07 -13.19 -9.21
C LYS A 44 -13.90 -14.11 -8.33
N GLU A 45 -13.28 -14.75 -7.34
CA GLU A 45 -13.86 -15.80 -6.52
C GLU A 45 -14.69 -15.28 -5.33
N ARG A 46 -14.62 -13.98 -5.02
CA ARG A 46 -15.36 -13.43 -3.88
C ARG A 46 -16.87 -13.67 -3.98
N PRO A 47 -17.61 -13.81 -2.87
CA PRO A 47 -19.07 -13.75 -2.84
C PRO A 47 -19.56 -12.42 -3.46
N LYS A 48 -20.47 -12.50 -4.43
CA LYS A 48 -20.93 -11.32 -5.18
C LYS A 48 -22.02 -10.53 -4.42
N ASP A 49 -22.65 -11.15 -3.46
CA ASP A 49 -23.70 -10.63 -2.59
C ASP A 49 -23.17 -9.90 -1.35
N LYS A 50 -21.85 -9.89 -1.16
CA LYS A 50 -21.22 -9.24 0.01
C LYS A 50 -20.30 -8.08 -0.39
N PRO A 51 -20.24 -7.00 0.40
CA PRO A 51 -19.14 -6.07 0.31
C PRO A 51 -17.83 -6.76 0.69
N PHE A 52 -16.70 -6.23 0.23
CA PHE A 52 -15.41 -6.86 0.47
C PHE A 52 -14.36 -5.90 1.00
N PHE A 53 -13.40 -6.44 1.73
CA PHE A 53 -12.18 -5.79 2.15
C PHE A 53 -10.99 -6.69 1.85
N PHE A 54 -10.11 -6.23 0.96
CA PHE A 54 -8.92 -6.96 0.59
C PHE A 54 -7.68 -6.21 1.03
N TRP A 55 -6.82 -6.89 1.76
CA TRP A 55 -5.49 -6.43 2.10
C TRP A 55 -4.49 -7.21 1.24
N PHE A 56 -4.06 -6.59 0.18
CA PHE A 56 -3.07 -7.12 -0.73
C PHE A 56 -1.70 -6.51 -0.39
N ALA A 57 -0.77 -7.33 0.06
CA ALA A 57 0.53 -6.90 0.54
C ALA A 57 1.65 -7.57 -0.25
N ALA A 58 2.26 -6.82 -1.18
CA ALA A 58 3.43 -7.28 -1.90
C ALA A 58 4.64 -7.43 -0.98
N SER A 59 5.59 -8.26 -1.36
CA SER A 59 6.94 -8.24 -0.81
C SER A 59 7.80 -7.18 -1.46
N ASP A 60 7.42 -6.75 -2.64
CA ASP A 60 8.06 -5.69 -3.39
C ASP A 60 7.81 -4.32 -2.73
N ALA A 61 8.77 -3.40 -2.67
CA ALA A 61 10.14 -3.59 -3.14
C ALA A 61 11.06 -3.85 -1.93
N HIS A 62 11.52 -5.07 -1.78
CA HIS A 62 12.40 -5.50 -0.67
C HIS A 62 13.71 -6.06 -1.21
N ARG A 63 14.85 -5.70 -0.58
CA ARG A 63 16.16 -6.28 -0.94
C ARG A 63 16.12 -7.81 -0.85
N GLY A 64 16.84 -8.42 -1.63
CA GLY A 64 17.30 -8.96 -2.78
C GLY A 64 16.38 -8.92 -3.99
N TRP A 65 16.72 -8.06 -4.89
CA TRP A 65 15.87 -7.76 -6.04
C TRP A 65 15.61 -8.99 -6.91
N GLY A 66 14.33 -9.26 -7.13
CA GLY A 66 13.89 -10.30 -8.06
C GLY A 66 13.53 -9.70 -9.41
N ILE A 67 14.20 -10.13 -10.45
CA ILE A 67 13.89 -9.70 -11.83
C ILE A 67 12.92 -10.70 -12.45
N SER A 68 11.88 -10.21 -13.09
CA SER A 68 10.88 -11.01 -13.80
C SER A 68 10.45 -10.31 -15.09
N ASP A 69 9.62 -10.96 -15.88
CA ASP A 69 9.07 -10.38 -17.11
C ASP A 69 7.75 -9.62 -16.87
N ASP A 70 7.29 -9.54 -15.64
CA ASP A 70 6.06 -8.82 -15.25
C ASP A 70 6.28 -7.29 -15.14
N ALA A 71 7.50 -6.80 -15.35
CA ALA A 71 7.83 -5.39 -15.29
C ALA A 71 8.98 -5.00 -16.24
N PRO A 72 9.11 -3.72 -16.62
CA PRO A 72 10.21 -3.27 -17.45
C PRO A 72 11.56 -3.43 -16.74
N LYS A 73 12.60 -3.72 -17.50
CA LYS A 73 13.99 -3.69 -17.05
C LYS A 73 14.55 -2.29 -17.24
N TYR A 74 15.13 -1.74 -16.23
CA TYR A 74 15.72 -0.40 -16.25
C TYR A 74 17.22 -0.46 -16.54
N GLU A 75 17.72 0.48 -17.30
CA GLU A 75 19.16 0.64 -17.54
C GLU A 75 19.78 1.55 -16.47
N PRO A 76 20.96 1.24 -15.93
CA PRO A 76 21.61 2.07 -14.91
C PRO A 76 21.81 3.54 -15.34
N LYS A 77 22.04 3.80 -16.61
CA LYS A 77 22.22 5.16 -17.16
C LYS A 77 20.98 6.04 -17.05
N ASP A 78 19.78 5.43 -17.05
CA ASP A 78 18.49 6.14 -17.02
C ASP A 78 18.01 6.45 -15.58
N ILE A 79 18.74 5.98 -14.57
CA ILE A 79 18.39 6.16 -13.19
C ILE A 79 18.77 7.57 -12.70
N VAL A 80 17.80 8.27 -12.13
CA VAL A 80 18.02 9.53 -11.41
C VAL A 80 18.42 9.21 -9.97
N ILE A 81 19.66 9.59 -9.61
CA ILE A 81 20.19 9.37 -8.28
C ILE A 81 19.64 10.44 -7.33
N PRO A 82 19.06 10.08 -6.18
CA PRO A 82 18.68 11.03 -5.17
C PRO A 82 19.90 11.81 -4.65
N PRO A 83 19.76 13.11 -4.34
CA PRO A 83 20.91 13.99 -4.01
C PRO A 83 21.68 13.60 -2.73
N TYR A 84 21.11 12.74 -1.91
CA TYR A 84 21.74 12.21 -0.69
C TYR A 84 22.44 10.86 -0.90
N MET A 85 22.49 10.35 -2.13
CA MET A 85 23.18 9.10 -2.48
C MET A 85 24.38 9.39 -3.37
N VAL A 86 25.39 8.55 -3.25
CA VAL A 86 26.58 8.65 -4.10
C VAL A 86 26.25 8.07 -5.48
N ASP A 87 26.58 8.82 -6.52
CA ASP A 87 26.38 8.37 -7.89
C ASP A 87 27.56 7.47 -8.33
N THR A 88 27.34 6.16 -8.21
CA THR A 88 28.26 5.13 -8.68
C THR A 88 27.50 4.11 -9.52
N GLU A 89 28.21 3.27 -10.25
CA GLU A 89 27.62 2.20 -11.05
C GLU A 89 26.83 1.22 -10.16
N GLU A 90 27.36 0.90 -8.98
CA GLU A 90 26.71 0.01 -8.00
C GLU A 90 25.40 0.61 -7.49
N THR A 91 25.40 1.90 -7.15
CA THR A 91 24.19 2.60 -6.71
C THR A 91 23.13 2.60 -7.82
N ARG A 92 23.54 2.84 -9.05
CA ARG A 92 22.62 2.82 -10.20
C ARG A 92 22.04 1.43 -10.43
N LYS A 93 22.87 0.38 -10.42
CA LYS A 93 22.42 -1.02 -10.53
C LYS A 93 21.48 -1.41 -9.39
N ASP A 94 21.77 -1.02 -8.17
CA ASP A 94 20.91 -1.29 -7.00
C ASP A 94 19.52 -0.63 -7.16
N LEU A 95 19.49 0.60 -7.65
CA LEU A 95 18.24 1.30 -7.93
C LEU A 95 17.45 0.73 -9.11
N THR A 96 18.11 0.16 -10.14
CA THR A 96 17.38 -0.51 -11.23
C THR A 96 16.54 -1.67 -10.72
N GLY A 97 17.10 -2.49 -9.82
CA GLY A 97 16.38 -3.58 -9.19
C GLY A 97 15.19 -3.09 -8.36
N TYR A 98 15.40 -2.04 -7.59
CA TYR A 98 14.32 -1.40 -6.82
C TYR A 98 13.18 -0.90 -7.71
N TYR A 99 13.48 -0.16 -8.78
CA TYR A 99 12.45 0.37 -9.68
C TYR A 99 11.74 -0.75 -10.45
N HIS A 100 12.46 -1.82 -10.80
CA HIS A 100 11.83 -2.99 -11.39
C HIS A 100 10.74 -3.58 -10.50
N GLU A 101 11.03 -3.77 -9.21
CA GLU A 101 10.05 -4.29 -8.24
C GLU A 101 8.89 -3.33 -7.99
N VAL A 102 9.14 -2.02 -7.96
CA VAL A 102 8.06 -1.01 -7.87
C VAL A 102 7.13 -1.12 -9.09
N SER A 103 7.69 -1.24 -10.29
CA SER A 103 6.89 -1.38 -11.52
C SER A 103 6.15 -2.71 -11.59
N ARG A 104 6.71 -3.78 -11.02
CA ARG A 104 6.01 -5.06 -10.90
C ARG A 104 4.81 -4.97 -9.96
N PHE A 105 4.96 -4.30 -8.83
CA PHE A 105 3.85 -4.03 -7.93
C PHE A 105 2.74 -3.23 -8.63
N ASP A 106 3.10 -2.19 -9.38
CA ASP A 106 2.15 -1.39 -10.17
C ASP A 106 1.42 -2.24 -11.23
N HIS A 107 2.13 -3.14 -11.91
CA HIS A 107 1.53 -4.08 -12.86
C HIS A 107 0.40 -4.90 -12.21
N PHE A 108 0.62 -5.48 -11.02
CA PHE A 108 -0.40 -6.26 -10.34
C PHE A 108 -1.58 -5.42 -9.83
N ILE A 109 -1.34 -4.17 -9.43
CA ILE A 109 -2.42 -3.21 -9.13
C ILE A 109 -3.26 -2.98 -10.40
N GLY A 110 -2.61 -2.80 -11.54
CA GLY A 110 -3.26 -2.65 -12.83
C GLY A 110 -4.16 -3.84 -13.18
N LEU A 111 -3.71 -5.07 -12.97
CA LEU A 111 -4.49 -6.28 -13.20
C LEU A 111 -5.73 -6.35 -12.30
N VAL A 112 -5.58 -6.04 -11.01
CA VAL A 112 -6.70 -5.98 -10.05
C VAL A 112 -7.71 -4.91 -10.47
N THR A 113 -7.24 -3.74 -10.83
CA THR A 113 -8.08 -2.62 -11.28
C THR A 113 -8.85 -2.95 -12.55
N ALA A 114 -8.19 -3.61 -13.51
CA ALA A 114 -8.83 -4.07 -14.74
C ALA A 114 -9.94 -5.10 -14.46
N GLU A 115 -9.72 -6.04 -13.54
CA GLU A 115 -10.74 -7.02 -13.16
C GLU A 115 -11.93 -6.36 -12.45
N LEU A 116 -11.69 -5.39 -11.54
CA LEU A 116 -12.77 -4.62 -10.89
C LEU A 116 -13.60 -3.85 -11.91
N LYS A 117 -12.93 -3.23 -12.91
CA LYS A 117 -13.59 -2.53 -14.02
C LYS A 117 -14.43 -3.49 -14.87
N LYS A 118 -13.88 -4.65 -15.24
CA LYS A 118 -14.57 -5.70 -15.99
C LYS A 118 -15.84 -6.18 -15.29
N GLN A 119 -15.84 -6.24 -13.96
CA GLN A 119 -17.00 -6.61 -13.16
C GLN A 119 -17.97 -5.46 -12.91
N GLY A 120 -17.69 -4.24 -13.39
CA GLY A 120 -18.54 -3.06 -13.21
C GLY A 120 -18.60 -2.53 -11.77
N ILE A 121 -17.60 -2.83 -10.94
CA ILE A 121 -17.59 -2.46 -9.51
C ILE A 121 -16.48 -1.48 -9.14
N LEU A 122 -15.61 -1.11 -10.07
CA LEU A 122 -14.48 -0.21 -9.82
C LEU A 122 -14.96 1.15 -9.24
N GLU A 123 -16.05 1.70 -9.79
CA GLU A 123 -16.61 2.99 -9.36
C GLU A 123 -17.05 3.01 -7.89
N ASN A 124 -17.42 1.85 -7.34
CA ASN A 124 -17.83 1.70 -5.94
C ASN A 124 -16.76 0.97 -5.10
N THR A 125 -15.52 0.96 -5.55
CA THR A 125 -14.39 0.34 -4.85
C THR A 125 -13.33 1.39 -4.54
N MET A 126 -13.05 1.62 -3.25
CA MET A 126 -11.91 2.43 -2.84
C MET A 126 -10.64 1.59 -2.91
N ILE A 127 -9.69 2.03 -3.73
CA ILE A 127 -8.34 1.45 -3.81
C ILE A 127 -7.37 2.41 -3.13
N VAL A 128 -6.60 1.92 -2.17
CA VAL A 128 -5.53 2.68 -1.52
C VAL A 128 -4.21 1.98 -1.78
N VAL A 129 -3.28 2.68 -2.38
CA VAL A 129 -1.91 2.23 -2.58
C VAL A 129 -1.01 2.99 -1.63
N ALA A 130 -0.33 2.26 -0.76
CA ALA A 130 0.54 2.85 0.25
C ALA A 130 1.76 1.96 0.51
N ALA A 131 2.80 2.53 1.08
CA ALA A 131 3.93 1.76 1.62
C ALA A 131 3.97 1.89 3.15
N ASP A 132 4.46 0.83 3.81
CA ASP A 132 4.60 0.77 5.27
C ASP A 132 5.77 1.62 5.78
N ASN A 133 6.80 1.81 4.96
CA ASN A 133 7.99 2.61 5.27
C ASN A 133 8.68 3.10 3.98
N GLY A 134 9.65 3.97 4.14
CA GLY A 134 10.52 4.39 3.05
C GLY A 134 11.34 3.24 2.46
N ARG A 135 11.86 3.46 1.25
CA ARG A 135 12.67 2.49 0.51
C ARG A 135 13.88 1.99 1.30
N PRO A 136 14.41 0.77 1.00
CA PRO A 136 15.51 0.17 1.77
C PRO A 136 16.90 0.72 1.33
N PHE A 137 17.08 2.03 1.45
CA PHE A 137 18.29 2.76 1.10
C PHE A 137 18.74 3.65 2.25
N PRO A 138 19.99 4.17 2.24
CA PRO A 138 20.46 5.10 3.25
C PRO A 138 19.51 6.27 3.46
N ARG A 139 19.34 6.72 4.72
CA ARG A 139 18.46 7.80 5.16
C ARG A 139 16.95 7.56 4.96
N CYS A 140 16.54 6.40 4.49
CA CYS A 140 15.15 6.07 4.20
C CYS A 140 14.57 5.13 5.27
N LYS A 141 14.40 3.84 4.97
CA LYS A 141 13.86 2.85 5.91
C LYS A 141 14.53 2.94 7.28
N SER A 142 13.75 2.89 8.36
CA SER A 142 14.20 3.01 9.76
C SER A 142 14.82 4.37 10.11
N ARG A 143 14.50 5.44 9.39
CA ARG A 143 14.96 6.80 9.71
C ARG A 143 13.81 7.79 9.65
N LEU A 144 13.91 8.88 10.43
CA LEU A 144 12.89 9.93 10.54
C LEU A 144 13.10 11.08 9.55
N TYR A 145 13.84 10.85 8.47
CA TYR A 145 13.88 11.79 7.35
C TYR A 145 12.63 11.62 6.48
N ASP A 146 12.27 12.62 5.71
CA ASP A 146 11.14 12.56 4.76
C ASP A 146 11.19 11.31 3.90
N SER A 147 12.36 10.93 3.40
CA SER A 147 12.54 9.72 2.60
C SER A 147 12.25 8.41 3.35
N GLY A 148 12.16 8.43 4.67
CA GLY A 148 11.82 7.30 5.52
C GLY A 148 10.35 7.28 5.97
N ILE A 149 9.75 8.45 6.19
CA ILE A 149 8.41 8.58 6.79
C ILE A 149 7.34 9.08 5.82
N LYS A 150 7.71 9.87 4.79
CA LYS A 150 6.79 10.33 3.75
C LYS A 150 6.66 9.26 2.67
N THR A 151 5.80 8.29 2.93
CA THR A 151 5.56 7.17 2.03
C THR A 151 4.54 7.50 0.95
N PRO A 152 4.51 6.79 -0.19
CA PRO A 152 3.45 6.92 -1.17
C PRO A 152 2.07 6.73 -0.53
N TRP A 153 1.12 7.57 -0.93
CA TRP A 153 -0.28 7.47 -0.53
C TRP A 153 -1.15 7.90 -1.70
N VAL A 154 -1.72 6.94 -2.39
CA VAL A 154 -2.56 7.16 -3.57
C VAL A 154 -3.92 6.55 -3.32
N VAL A 155 -4.99 7.31 -3.55
CA VAL A 155 -6.37 6.84 -3.38
C VAL A 155 -7.12 6.98 -4.71
N HIS A 156 -7.75 5.91 -5.13
CA HIS A 156 -8.68 5.90 -6.25
C HIS A 156 -10.07 5.51 -5.72
N TYR A 157 -11.02 6.44 -5.79
CA TYR A 157 -12.40 6.20 -5.40
C TYR A 157 -13.35 7.14 -6.16
N PRO A 158 -13.73 6.80 -7.39
CA PRO A 158 -14.51 7.69 -8.29
C PRO A 158 -15.84 8.14 -7.69
N LYS A 159 -16.40 7.36 -6.77
CA LYS A 159 -17.65 7.74 -6.10
C LYS A 159 -17.54 9.08 -5.37
N LEU A 160 -16.39 9.39 -4.76
CA LEU A 160 -16.13 10.65 -4.05
C LEU A 160 -15.18 11.56 -4.83
N ILE A 161 -14.10 11.02 -5.39
CA ILE A 161 -13.08 11.78 -6.11
C ILE A 161 -13.57 12.02 -7.54
N LYS A 162 -13.97 13.26 -7.86
CA LYS A 162 -14.52 13.61 -9.17
C LYS A 162 -13.44 13.95 -10.18
N GLU A 163 -12.34 14.56 -9.72
CA GLU A 163 -11.23 14.97 -10.56
C GLU A 163 -9.89 14.58 -9.90
N PRO A 164 -8.88 14.18 -10.69
CA PRO A 164 -7.54 13.93 -10.17
C PRO A 164 -7.01 15.16 -9.44
N SER A 165 -6.50 14.96 -8.23
CA SER A 165 -6.01 16.06 -7.39
C SER A 165 -4.85 15.62 -6.52
N ILE A 166 -4.11 16.61 -6.02
CA ILE A 166 -3.05 16.43 -5.03
C ILE A 166 -3.41 17.25 -3.81
N THR A 167 -3.35 16.63 -2.63
CA THR A 167 -3.53 17.33 -1.36
C THR A 167 -2.20 17.51 -0.62
N GLN A 168 -2.10 18.59 0.15
CA GLN A 168 -1.03 18.81 1.13
C GLN A 168 -1.48 18.47 2.57
N SER A 169 -2.69 17.95 2.73
CA SER A 169 -3.22 17.58 4.03
C SER A 169 -2.44 16.41 4.63
N LEU A 170 -2.18 16.51 5.92
CA LEU A 170 -1.46 15.46 6.65
C LEU A 170 -2.36 14.24 6.84
N VAL A 171 -1.83 13.07 6.47
CA VAL A 171 -2.46 11.76 6.66
C VAL A 171 -1.44 10.83 7.31
N SER A 172 -1.88 10.01 8.24
CA SER A 172 -1.06 8.96 8.86
C SER A 172 -1.59 7.59 8.46
N VAL A 173 -0.72 6.60 8.38
CA VAL A 173 -1.12 5.21 8.03
C VAL A 173 -2.21 4.65 8.95
N ILE A 174 -2.27 5.07 10.21
CA ILE A 174 -3.33 4.67 11.14
C ILE A 174 -4.72 5.19 10.75
N ASP A 175 -4.79 6.22 9.88
CA ASP A 175 -6.03 6.82 9.43
C ASP A 175 -6.80 5.91 8.46
N LEU A 176 -6.10 4.98 7.82
CA LEU A 176 -6.72 4.01 6.92
C LEU A 176 -7.78 3.18 7.65
N SER A 177 -7.49 2.71 8.86
CA SER A 177 -8.43 1.92 9.63
C SER A 177 -9.69 2.70 10.00
N ALA A 178 -9.55 3.97 10.40
CA ALA A 178 -10.67 4.85 10.71
C ALA A 178 -11.53 5.12 9.47
N THR A 179 -10.87 5.38 8.33
CA THR A 179 -11.53 5.63 7.05
C THR A 179 -12.32 4.42 6.54
N CYS A 180 -11.72 3.23 6.60
CA CYS A 180 -12.40 2.00 6.20
C CYS A 180 -13.63 1.69 7.08
N LEU A 181 -13.56 1.97 8.38
CA LEU A 181 -14.69 1.77 9.28
C LEU A 181 -15.81 2.77 8.99
N GLU A 182 -15.48 4.03 8.79
CA GLU A 182 -16.46 5.08 8.47
C GLU A 182 -17.14 4.79 7.13
N LEU A 183 -16.36 4.46 6.09
CA LEU A 183 -16.89 4.10 4.77
C LEU A 183 -17.85 2.89 4.83
N ALA A 184 -17.57 1.96 5.76
CA ALA A 184 -18.40 0.78 5.99
C ALA A 184 -19.60 1.03 6.92
N GLY A 185 -19.79 2.25 7.41
CA GLY A 185 -20.84 2.58 8.39
C GLY A 185 -20.64 1.91 9.76
N VAL A 186 -19.41 1.51 10.09
CA VAL A 186 -19.09 0.83 11.34
C VAL A 186 -18.56 1.82 12.37
N LYS A 187 -19.19 1.82 13.55
CA LYS A 187 -18.73 2.68 14.64
C LYS A 187 -17.27 2.40 14.99
N ARG A 188 -16.46 3.43 14.97
CA ARG A 188 -15.03 3.35 15.33
C ARG A 188 -14.86 3.03 16.81
N PRO A 189 -14.14 1.96 17.18
CA PRO A 189 -13.76 1.69 18.57
C PRO A 189 -12.86 2.79 19.15
N ALA A 190 -12.99 3.06 20.45
CA ALA A 190 -12.26 4.14 21.11
C ALA A 190 -10.73 4.00 21.07
N PHE A 191 -10.20 2.78 20.96
CA PHE A 191 -8.76 2.52 20.88
C PHE A 191 -8.15 2.84 19.50
N ILE A 192 -8.97 3.05 18.45
CA ILE A 192 -8.47 3.46 17.14
C ILE A 192 -8.22 4.97 17.17
N GLN A 193 -6.95 5.35 17.12
CA GLN A 193 -6.47 6.74 17.17
C GLN A 193 -6.49 7.44 15.82
N GLY A 194 -6.60 6.69 14.72
CA GLY A 194 -6.68 7.23 13.37
C GLY A 194 -7.88 8.16 13.18
N ARG A 195 -7.76 9.10 12.27
CA ARG A 195 -8.82 10.00 11.81
C ARG A 195 -9.17 9.69 10.38
N SER A 196 -10.44 9.65 10.05
CA SER A 196 -10.86 9.40 8.66
C SER A 196 -10.41 10.52 7.73
N PHE A 197 -9.87 10.14 6.58
CA PHE A 197 -9.50 11.09 5.53
C PHE A 197 -10.57 11.19 4.42
N LEU A 198 -11.78 10.65 4.63
CA LEU A 198 -12.88 10.81 3.64
C LEU A 198 -13.13 12.27 3.25
N PRO A 199 -13.11 13.26 4.18
CA PRO A 199 -13.30 14.66 3.79
C PRO A 199 -12.29 15.16 2.77
N ILE A 200 -11.04 14.64 2.78
CA ILE A 200 -10.00 15.00 1.81
C ILE A 200 -10.32 14.47 0.41
N LEU A 201 -11.03 13.34 0.32
CA LEU A 201 -11.41 12.75 -0.98
C LEU A 201 -12.50 13.60 -1.69
N GLU A 202 -13.32 14.31 -0.93
CA GLU A 202 -14.36 15.20 -1.45
C GLU A 202 -13.79 16.61 -1.74
N ASP A 203 -12.94 17.12 -0.83
CA ASP A 203 -12.25 18.40 -0.98
C ASP A 203 -10.75 18.24 -0.66
N PRO A 204 -9.87 18.31 -1.66
CA PRO A 204 -8.41 18.20 -1.46
C PRO A 204 -7.80 19.27 -0.54
N LYS A 205 -8.54 20.32 -0.21
CA LYS A 205 -8.11 21.36 0.73
C LYS A 205 -8.53 21.07 2.17
N ALA A 206 -9.44 20.11 2.38
CA ALA A 206 -9.85 19.71 3.72
C ALA A 206 -8.67 19.22 4.53
N GLN A 207 -8.68 19.50 5.82
CA GLN A 207 -7.65 19.06 6.77
C GLN A 207 -8.29 18.22 7.87
N VAL A 208 -7.73 17.04 8.11
CA VAL A 208 -8.20 16.12 9.16
C VAL A 208 -7.29 16.12 10.38
N ARG A 209 -6.06 16.66 10.24
CA ARG A 209 -5.10 16.82 11.32
C ARG A 209 -4.10 17.93 11.05
N GLU A 210 -3.58 18.51 12.09
CA GLU A 210 -2.54 19.56 12.03
C GLU A 210 -1.14 18.99 12.18
N VAL A 211 -1.00 17.82 12.80
CA VAL A 211 0.29 17.19 13.07
C VAL A 211 0.23 15.68 12.83
N VAL A 212 1.35 15.12 12.44
CA VAL A 212 1.64 13.68 12.43
C VAL A 212 2.85 13.42 13.30
N PHE A 213 2.87 12.25 13.93
CA PHE A 213 3.99 11.82 14.74
C PHE A 213 4.65 10.60 14.08
N ALA A 214 5.96 10.59 14.13
CA ALA A 214 6.77 9.43 13.77
C ALA A 214 7.85 9.26 14.83
N GLU A 215 8.09 8.04 15.24
CA GLU A 215 9.16 7.74 16.17
C GLU A 215 10.01 6.59 15.67
N HIS A 216 11.27 6.61 16.04
CA HIS A 216 12.20 5.54 15.76
C HIS A 216 12.70 4.98 17.08
N ASN A 217 12.16 3.83 17.45
CA ASN A 217 12.60 3.06 18.61
C ASN A 217 13.81 2.22 18.23
N TRP A 218 13.99 1.10 18.87
CA TRP A 218 15.09 0.20 18.61
C TRP A 218 14.88 -0.64 17.34
N HIS A 219 15.87 -0.68 16.46
CA HIS A 219 15.88 -1.53 15.28
C HIS A 219 17.13 -2.39 15.27
N VAL A 220 16.95 -3.70 15.26
CA VAL A 220 18.08 -4.64 15.23
C VAL A 220 18.65 -4.69 13.82
N TYR A 221 19.85 -4.16 13.66
CA TYR A 221 20.65 -4.48 12.48
C TYR A 221 21.30 -5.85 12.72
N LYS A 222 20.86 -6.86 12.00
CA LYS A 222 21.72 -8.02 11.80
C LYS A 222 22.80 -7.57 10.81
N ASN A 223 24.04 -7.47 11.29
CA ASN A 223 25.18 -7.37 10.40
C ASN A 223 25.21 -8.66 9.60
N HIS A 224 25.01 -8.56 8.32
CA HIS A 224 25.27 -9.64 7.35
C HIS A 224 26.57 -9.33 6.64
#